data_e94485129cb7b1e925c7b0a24c54e6d7
#
_entry.id   e94485129cb7b1e925c7b0a24c54e6d7
#
_cell.length_a   1.000
_cell.length_b   1.000
_cell.length_c   1.000
_cell.angle_alpha   90.00
_cell.angle_beta   90.00
_cell.angle_gamma   90.00
#
_symmetry.space_group_name_H-M   'P 1'
#
loop_
_entity.id
_entity.type
_entity.pdbx_description
1 polymer ?
#
loop_
_entity_poly.entity_id
_entity_poly.type
_entity_poly.pdbx_seq_one_letter_code
_entity_poly.pdbx_strand_id
1 'polypeptide(L)'
;NADNLFMLSSGSQRSIDGGREWVRAWQGIGGDDHAVAIDPNNSRYMVLGYDHGIGISRDGGQNWYHADNLPLAQFYSIGIDEAYPYNVYGGIQDNGSKRGPSSRVGSISFEDWERIGGGDGMYNVVAENRYLYNESQFAGGFGRLDLLTNERSSNLRYNRPQGEEQLRWNWNAPIVISPHDPNVIYHAGNVVLRSTHRGENWTEIS
;
A
#
# COMPACT_ATOMS: atom_id res chain seq x y z
N ASN A 1 -6.25 -37.02 -0.51
CA ASN A 1 -5.43 -37.92 0.28
C ASN A 1 -5.10 -37.28 1.62
N ALA A 2 -5.49 -37.94 2.72
CA ALA A 2 -5.28 -37.43 4.09
C ALA A 2 -3.80 -37.29 4.50
N ASP A 3 -2.90 -37.94 3.77
CA ASP A 3 -1.46 -37.87 4.02
C ASP A 3 -0.79 -36.67 3.35
N ASN A 4 -1.47 -36.01 2.42
CA ASN A 4 -0.93 -34.87 1.67
C ASN A 4 -1.48 -33.56 2.26
N LEU A 5 -0.65 -32.90 3.06
CA LEU A 5 -1.00 -31.72 3.81
C LEU A 5 -0.17 -30.50 3.36
N PHE A 6 -0.78 -29.34 3.42
CA PHE A 6 -0.10 -28.07 3.20
C PHE A 6 -0.26 -27.19 4.44
N MET A 7 0.82 -26.57 4.85
CA MET A 7 0.84 -25.54 5.89
C MET A 7 1.30 -24.24 5.24
N LEU A 8 0.39 -23.26 5.17
CA LEU A 8 0.64 -21.98 4.53
C LEU A 8 1.30 -21.01 5.51
N SER A 9 2.28 -20.29 5.04
CA SER A 9 3.02 -19.27 5.77
C SER A 9 3.91 -18.48 4.80
N SER A 10 4.78 -17.58 5.30
CA SER A 10 5.84 -16.96 4.49
C SER A 10 6.87 -17.96 3.92
N GLY A 11 6.85 -19.19 4.38
CA GLY A 11 7.65 -20.30 3.86
C GLY A 11 6.85 -21.58 3.89
N SER A 12 5.81 -21.69 3.08
CA SER A 12 4.85 -22.80 3.08
C SER A 12 5.52 -24.16 2.96
N GLN A 13 4.98 -25.12 3.69
CA GLN A 13 5.48 -26.48 3.77
C GLN A 13 4.43 -27.49 3.31
N ARG A 14 4.90 -28.64 2.86
CA ARG A 14 4.09 -29.78 2.45
C ARG A 14 4.57 -31.05 3.16
N SER A 15 3.62 -31.85 3.62
CA SER A 15 3.82 -33.22 4.04
C SER A 15 3.12 -34.17 3.08
N ILE A 16 3.68 -35.36 2.88
CA ILE A 16 3.09 -36.45 2.09
C ILE A 16 2.86 -37.71 2.91
N ASP A 17 3.09 -37.66 4.21
CA ASP A 17 3.07 -38.77 5.15
C ASP A 17 2.20 -38.50 6.39
N GLY A 18 1.19 -37.64 6.25
CA GLY A 18 0.26 -37.32 7.32
C GLY A 18 0.83 -36.39 8.38
N GLY A 19 1.82 -35.55 8.01
CA GLY A 19 2.39 -34.52 8.89
C GLY A 19 3.60 -35.00 9.72
N ARG A 20 4.19 -36.14 9.41
CA ARG A 20 5.39 -36.65 10.12
C ARG A 20 6.65 -35.94 9.67
N GLU A 21 6.79 -35.73 8.36
CA GLU A 21 7.88 -34.96 7.77
C GLU A 21 7.32 -33.81 6.94
N TRP A 22 8.03 -32.67 6.96
CA TRP A 22 7.65 -31.47 6.25
C TRP A 22 8.82 -30.98 5.40
N VAL A 23 8.52 -30.65 4.15
CA VAL A 23 9.47 -30.04 3.21
C VAL A 23 8.88 -28.78 2.64
N ARG A 24 9.68 -27.93 2.03
CA ARG A 24 9.20 -26.72 1.36
C ARG A 24 8.19 -27.10 0.27
N ALA A 25 7.01 -26.47 0.28
CA ALA A 25 5.89 -26.84 -0.58
C ALA A 25 6.16 -26.51 -2.05
N TRP A 26 6.76 -25.35 -2.32
CA TRP A 26 7.09 -24.86 -3.66
C TRP A 26 8.30 -23.92 -3.63
N GLN A 27 8.87 -23.67 -4.82
CA GLN A 27 9.99 -22.74 -5.03
C GLN A 27 9.65 -21.74 -6.13
N GLY A 28 10.27 -20.56 -6.08
CA GLY A 28 10.11 -19.53 -7.11
C GLY A 28 8.75 -18.82 -7.12
N ILE A 29 7.88 -19.12 -6.15
CA ILE A 29 6.59 -18.48 -5.93
C ILE A 29 6.27 -18.50 -4.44
N GLY A 30 5.27 -17.69 -4.04
CA GLY A 30 4.84 -17.58 -2.64
C GLY A 30 5.60 -16.48 -1.90
N GLY A 31 5.33 -16.38 -0.64
CA GLY A 31 5.69 -15.33 0.28
C GLY A 31 4.40 -14.81 0.90
N ASP A 32 4.26 -14.96 2.23
CA ASP A 32 3.02 -14.73 2.94
C ASP A 32 1.81 -15.38 2.22
N ASP A 33 1.88 -16.71 2.13
CA ASP A 33 0.86 -17.50 1.44
C ASP A 33 -0.41 -17.54 2.30
N HIS A 34 -1.54 -17.13 1.72
CA HIS A 34 -2.80 -17.01 2.44
C HIS A 34 -3.82 -18.10 2.12
N ALA A 35 -3.83 -18.61 0.90
CA ALA A 35 -4.79 -19.61 0.47
C ALA A 35 -4.22 -20.52 -0.61
N VAL A 36 -4.59 -21.78 -0.56
CA VAL A 36 -4.38 -22.72 -1.67
C VAL A 36 -5.68 -23.45 -1.97
N ALA A 37 -6.06 -23.47 -3.24
CA ALA A 37 -7.16 -24.28 -3.74
C ALA A 37 -6.60 -25.38 -4.64
N ILE A 38 -7.10 -26.60 -4.45
CA ILE A 38 -6.72 -27.78 -5.23
C ILE A 38 -7.97 -28.34 -5.88
N ASP A 39 -7.96 -28.54 -7.20
CA ASP A 39 -9.08 -29.12 -7.91
C ASP A 39 -9.35 -30.54 -7.37
N PRO A 40 -10.55 -30.79 -6.84
CA PRO A 40 -10.89 -32.11 -6.29
C PRO A 40 -10.90 -33.24 -7.34
N ASN A 41 -11.07 -32.91 -8.61
CA ASN A 41 -11.07 -33.86 -9.72
C ASN A 41 -9.68 -34.02 -10.36
N ASN A 42 -8.79 -33.06 -10.15
CA ASN A 42 -7.43 -33.07 -10.67
C ASN A 42 -6.46 -32.41 -9.71
N SER A 43 -5.92 -33.17 -8.78
CA SER A 43 -4.99 -32.66 -7.76
C SER A 43 -3.68 -32.04 -8.30
N ARG A 44 -3.43 -32.17 -9.60
CA ARG A 44 -2.31 -31.46 -10.26
C ARG A 44 -2.61 -29.99 -10.52
N TYR A 45 -3.89 -29.61 -10.60
CA TYR A 45 -4.31 -28.25 -10.78
C TYR A 45 -4.48 -27.56 -9.43
N MET A 46 -3.68 -26.53 -9.20
CA MET A 46 -3.64 -25.79 -7.96
C MET A 46 -3.64 -24.29 -8.23
N VAL A 47 -4.27 -23.52 -7.34
CA VAL A 47 -4.24 -22.07 -7.32
C VAL A 47 -3.76 -21.62 -5.94
N LEU A 48 -2.74 -20.78 -5.90
CA LEU A 48 -2.14 -20.20 -4.70
C LEU A 48 -2.44 -18.70 -4.66
N GLY A 49 -3.00 -18.23 -3.57
CA GLY A 49 -3.10 -16.81 -3.24
C GLY A 49 -2.01 -16.44 -2.22
N TYR A 50 -1.21 -15.46 -2.54
CA TYR A 50 -0.10 -15.00 -1.74
C TYR A 50 0.10 -13.48 -1.88
N ASP A 51 1.00 -12.90 -1.13
CA ASP A 51 1.18 -11.45 -1.01
C ASP A 51 1.38 -10.73 -2.36
N HIS A 52 2.06 -11.38 -3.30
CA HIS A 52 2.31 -10.81 -4.64
C HIS A 52 1.24 -11.19 -5.70
N GLY A 53 0.13 -11.81 -5.30
CA GLY A 53 -0.99 -12.11 -6.19
C GLY A 53 -1.41 -13.57 -6.28
N ILE A 54 -1.56 -14.09 -7.48
CA ILE A 54 -2.08 -15.44 -7.74
C ILE A 54 -1.08 -16.26 -8.54
N GLY A 55 -0.80 -17.46 -8.02
CA GLY A 55 -0.05 -18.49 -8.72
C GLY A 55 -0.96 -19.60 -9.20
N ILE A 56 -0.71 -20.13 -10.39
CA ILE A 56 -1.44 -21.27 -10.99
C ILE A 56 -0.44 -22.37 -11.31
N SER A 57 -0.68 -23.57 -10.78
CA SER A 57 0.07 -24.77 -11.12
C SER A 57 -0.83 -25.78 -11.82
N ARG A 58 -0.25 -26.54 -12.76
CA ARG A 58 -0.91 -27.63 -13.48
C ARG A 58 -0.21 -28.97 -13.29
N ASP A 59 0.79 -29.02 -12.42
CA ASP A 59 1.64 -30.19 -12.19
C ASP A 59 1.83 -30.54 -10.71
N GLY A 60 0.89 -30.10 -9.87
CA GLY A 60 0.90 -30.40 -8.44
C GLY A 60 1.88 -29.56 -7.64
N GLY A 61 2.13 -28.31 -8.08
CA GLY A 61 2.99 -27.35 -7.39
C GLY A 61 4.46 -27.45 -7.75
N GLN A 62 4.84 -28.21 -8.80
CA GLN A 62 6.24 -28.28 -9.24
C GLN A 62 6.64 -27.04 -10.03
N ASN A 63 5.76 -26.56 -10.90
CA ASN A 63 5.92 -25.33 -11.65
C ASN A 63 4.71 -24.44 -11.48
N TRP A 64 4.95 -23.12 -11.46
CA TRP A 64 3.92 -22.13 -11.23
C TRP A 64 3.94 -21.05 -12.31
N TYR A 65 2.76 -20.63 -12.73
CA TYR A 65 2.53 -19.42 -13.50
C TYR A 65 2.04 -18.33 -12.56
N HIS A 66 2.72 -17.20 -12.52
CA HIS A 66 2.28 -16.00 -11.80
C HIS A 66 1.32 -15.20 -12.68
N ALA A 67 0.12 -14.92 -12.17
CA ALA A 67 -0.87 -14.11 -12.88
C ALA A 67 -0.60 -12.61 -12.56
N ASP A 68 0.27 -11.99 -13.35
CA ASP A 68 0.72 -10.60 -13.18
C ASP A 68 -0.13 -9.56 -13.95
N ASN A 69 -1.14 -10.03 -14.70
CA ASN A 69 -2.03 -9.21 -15.51
C ASN A 69 -3.35 -8.84 -14.81
N LEU A 70 -3.47 -9.07 -13.52
CA LEU A 70 -4.66 -8.71 -12.76
C LEU A 70 -4.63 -7.22 -12.42
N PRO A 71 -5.67 -6.44 -12.78
CA PRO A 71 -5.75 -5.01 -12.47
C PRO A 71 -6.20 -4.80 -11.02
N LEU A 72 -5.41 -5.27 -10.06
CA LEU A 72 -5.70 -5.24 -8.64
C LEU A 72 -4.63 -4.44 -7.89
N ALA A 73 -5.06 -3.77 -6.82
CA ALA A 73 -4.17 -3.12 -5.86
C ALA A 73 -4.83 -3.12 -4.48
N GLN A 74 -4.04 -3.24 -3.44
CA GLN A 74 -4.50 -3.17 -2.06
C GLN A 74 -4.32 -1.75 -1.54
N PHE A 75 -5.40 -0.97 -1.56
CA PHE A 75 -5.39 0.39 -1.07
C PHE A 75 -5.56 0.46 0.44
N TYR A 76 -4.68 1.19 1.13
CA TYR A 76 -4.83 1.55 2.54
C TYR A 76 -5.75 2.75 2.73
N SER A 77 -5.66 3.74 1.84
CA SER A 77 -6.53 4.90 1.86
C SER A 77 -6.73 5.46 0.45
N ILE A 78 -7.85 6.19 0.27
CA ILE A 78 -8.19 6.85 -0.99
C ILE A 78 -8.49 8.31 -0.68
N GLY A 79 -7.92 9.21 -1.48
CA GLY A 79 -8.24 10.63 -1.54
C GLY A 79 -8.73 11.02 -2.92
N ILE A 80 -9.40 12.15 -2.99
CA ILE A 80 -9.83 12.78 -4.25
C ILE A 80 -9.51 14.27 -4.20
N ASP A 81 -9.37 14.89 -5.37
CA ASP A 81 -9.37 16.35 -5.52
C ASP A 81 -10.76 16.87 -5.96
N GLU A 82 -10.91 18.17 -6.10
CA GLU A 82 -12.13 18.83 -6.54
C GLU A 82 -12.11 19.22 -8.03
N ALA A 83 -11.17 18.68 -8.81
CA ALA A 83 -11.10 18.91 -10.25
C ALA A 83 -12.29 18.26 -10.98
N TYR A 84 -12.55 18.66 -12.21
CA TYR A 84 -13.56 17.99 -13.04
C TYR A 84 -12.96 17.64 -14.42
N PRO A 85 -12.86 16.37 -14.78
CA PRO A 85 -13.03 15.18 -13.90
C PRO A 85 -12.05 15.21 -12.72
N TYR A 86 -12.48 14.70 -11.56
CA TYR A 86 -11.59 14.62 -10.40
C TYR A 86 -10.52 13.53 -10.58
N ASN A 87 -9.43 13.65 -9.86
CA ASN A 87 -8.45 12.60 -9.75
C ASN A 87 -8.63 11.79 -8.46
N VAL A 88 -8.28 10.52 -8.55
CA VAL A 88 -8.21 9.59 -7.41
C VAL A 88 -6.76 9.43 -7.01
N TYR A 89 -6.51 9.50 -5.72
CA TYR A 89 -5.20 9.32 -5.10
C TYR A 89 -5.28 8.12 -4.15
N GLY A 90 -4.34 7.21 -4.22
CA GLY A 90 -4.38 6.04 -3.38
C GLY A 90 -3.02 5.62 -2.87
N GLY A 91 -2.93 5.35 -1.57
CA GLY A 91 -1.80 4.68 -0.94
C GLY A 91 -1.99 3.17 -1.02
N ILE A 92 -0.99 2.45 -1.50
CA ILE A 92 -1.05 1.04 -1.86
C ILE A 92 0.03 0.29 -1.08
N GLN A 93 -0.32 -0.86 -0.54
CA GLN A 93 0.64 -1.77 0.09
C GLN A 93 1.76 -2.13 -0.90
N ASP A 94 3.02 -2.04 -0.47
CA ASP A 94 4.25 -2.36 -1.20
C ASP A 94 4.48 -1.59 -2.52
N ASN A 95 3.49 -0.83 -3.00
CA ASN A 95 3.49 -0.20 -4.31
C ASN A 95 3.45 1.33 -4.28
N GLY A 96 3.66 1.92 -3.12
CA GLY A 96 3.69 3.37 -2.93
C GLY A 96 2.33 4.02 -3.07
N SER A 97 2.32 5.27 -3.48
CA SER A 97 1.09 6.02 -3.75
C SER A 97 0.96 6.32 -5.25
N LYS A 98 -0.26 6.25 -5.74
CA LYS A 98 -0.59 6.55 -7.15
C LYS A 98 -1.71 7.56 -7.27
N ARG A 99 -1.72 8.28 -8.40
CA ARG A 99 -2.77 9.20 -8.84
C ARG A 99 -3.28 8.76 -10.21
N GLY A 100 -4.58 8.78 -10.41
CA GLY A 100 -5.20 8.52 -11.72
C GLY A 100 -6.49 9.29 -11.89
N PRO A 101 -6.97 9.50 -13.14
CA PRO A 101 -8.21 10.20 -13.43
C PRO A 101 -9.43 9.35 -13.05
N SER A 102 -10.51 9.99 -12.57
CA SER A 102 -11.80 9.31 -12.37
C SER A 102 -12.53 9.03 -13.68
N SER A 103 -12.22 9.78 -14.73
CA SER A 103 -12.82 9.65 -16.07
C SER A 103 -11.91 10.22 -17.13
N ARG A 104 -11.96 9.63 -18.35
CA ARG A 104 -11.30 10.14 -19.55
C ARG A 104 -12.05 9.66 -20.79
N VAL A 105 -11.71 10.23 -21.95
CA VAL A 105 -12.17 9.71 -23.23
C VAL A 105 -11.47 8.36 -23.50
N GLY A 106 -12.24 7.32 -23.72
CA GLY A 106 -11.77 5.94 -23.78
C GLY A 106 -11.78 5.24 -22.43
N SER A 107 -11.07 4.13 -22.30
CA SER A 107 -10.92 3.40 -21.05
C SER A 107 -9.74 3.92 -20.25
N ILE A 108 -9.84 3.87 -18.91
CA ILE A 108 -8.72 4.09 -18.01
C ILE A 108 -7.87 2.81 -18.00
N SER A 109 -6.57 2.96 -18.17
CA SER A 109 -5.58 1.88 -18.18
C SER A 109 -4.55 2.08 -17.08
N PHE A 110 -3.62 1.13 -16.95
CA PHE A 110 -2.53 1.22 -15.97
C PHE A 110 -1.62 2.44 -16.20
N GLU A 111 -1.37 2.83 -17.45
CA GLU A 111 -0.53 3.96 -17.83
C GLU A 111 -1.12 5.32 -17.42
N ASP A 112 -2.42 5.36 -17.11
CA ASP A 112 -3.08 6.57 -16.62
C ASP A 112 -2.82 6.82 -15.13
N TRP A 113 -2.19 5.86 -14.43
CA TRP A 113 -1.86 5.94 -13.02
C TRP A 113 -0.41 6.33 -12.80
N GLU A 114 -0.21 7.57 -12.39
CA GLU A 114 1.10 8.13 -12.07
C GLU A 114 1.54 7.77 -10.66
N ARG A 115 2.81 7.40 -10.48
CA ARG A 115 3.39 7.20 -9.15
C ARG A 115 3.73 8.53 -8.50
N ILE A 116 3.19 8.78 -7.32
CA ILE A 116 3.35 10.02 -6.56
C ILE A 116 4.05 9.86 -5.21
N GLY A 117 4.26 8.65 -4.74
CA GLY A 117 4.93 8.32 -3.49
C GLY A 117 5.56 6.93 -3.48
N GLY A 118 6.35 6.62 -2.46
CA GLY A 118 7.04 5.34 -2.29
C GLY A 118 6.61 4.60 -1.02
N GLY A 119 7.30 3.48 -0.72
CA GLY A 119 7.02 2.63 0.44
C GLY A 119 5.67 1.94 0.37
N ASP A 120 5.11 1.59 1.52
CA ASP A 120 3.67 1.34 1.67
C ASP A 120 2.97 2.69 1.69
N GLY A 121 2.28 3.03 0.61
CA GLY A 121 1.61 4.31 0.51
C GLY A 121 0.43 4.39 1.47
N MET A 122 0.33 5.50 2.20
CA MET A 122 -0.71 5.72 3.19
C MET A 122 -1.65 6.84 2.78
N TYR A 123 -1.86 7.85 3.62
CA TYR A 123 -2.73 8.98 3.31
C TYR A 123 -2.22 9.79 2.12
N ASN A 124 -3.17 10.22 1.29
CA ASN A 124 -2.97 11.14 0.17
C ASN A 124 -4.10 12.16 0.22
N VAL A 125 -3.80 13.39 0.54
CA VAL A 125 -4.80 14.47 0.65
C VAL A 125 -4.38 15.68 -0.16
N VAL A 126 -5.34 16.32 -0.84
CA VAL A 126 -5.10 17.43 -1.77
C VAL A 126 -5.77 18.69 -1.27
N ALA A 127 -5.02 19.78 -1.17
CA ALA A 127 -5.52 21.11 -0.89
C ALA A 127 -5.59 21.92 -2.18
N GLU A 128 -6.69 22.66 -2.40
CA GLU A 128 -6.89 23.63 -3.48
C GLU A 128 -6.60 23.07 -4.89
N ASN A 129 -6.81 21.78 -5.12
CA ASN A 129 -6.43 21.08 -6.37
C ASN A 129 -4.95 21.26 -6.76
N ARG A 130 -4.11 21.66 -5.80
CA ARG A 130 -2.72 22.03 -6.04
C ARG A 130 -1.72 21.32 -5.16
N TYR A 131 -1.92 21.29 -3.86
CA TYR A 131 -0.93 20.76 -2.93
C TYR A 131 -1.32 19.37 -2.47
N LEU A 132 -0.64 18.36 -2.96
CA LEU A 132 -0.76 17.00 -2.50
C LEU A 132 0.17 16.74 -1.33
N TYR A 133 -0.40 16.34 -0.20
CA TYR A 133 0.34 15.79 0.95
C TYR A 133 0.24 14.28 0.94
N ASN A 134 1.35 13.61 1.04
CA ASN A 134 1.39 12.16 1.10
C ASN A 134 2.50 11.65 2.02
N GLU A 135 2.36 10.42 2.43
CA GLU A 135 3.30 9.70 3.27
C GLU A 135 3.32 8.21 2.94
N SER A 136 4.30 7.53 3.51
CA SER A 136 4.35 6.09 3.63
C SER A 136 4.18 5.65 5.09
N GLN A 137 4.27 4.34 5.34
CA GLN A 137 4.14 3.75 6.68
C GLN A 137 4.95 4.51 7.76
N PHE A 138 4.36 4.63 8.95
CA PHE A 138 4.94 5.33 10.11
C PHE A 138 5.25 6.81 9.87
N ALA A 139 4.42 7.51 9.10
CA ALA A 139 4.67 8.88 8.64
C ALA A 139 5.99 9.01 7.86
N GLY A 140 6.45 7.92 7.24
CA GLY A 140 7.67 7.92 6.43
C GLY A 140 7.48 8.74 5.18
N GLY A 141 8.54 9.44 4.74
CA GLY A 141 8.52 10.21 3.50
C GLY A 141 7.45 11.31 3.44
N PHE A 142 6.88 11.71 4.60
CA PHE A 142 5.87 12.78 4.63
C PHE A 142 6.37 14.03 3.92
N GLY A 143 5.62 14.45 2.90
CA GLY A 143 5.98 15.56 2.04
C GLY A 143 4.79 16.21 1.35
N ARG A 144 5.07 17.29 0.63
CA ARG A 144 4.14 18.05 -0.17
C ARG A 144 4.63 18.11 -1.62
N LEU A 145 3.76 17.81 -2.57
CA LEU A 145 3.99 17.98 -4.00
C LEU A 145 3.08 19.10 -4.50
N ASP A 146 3.66 20.11 -5.15
CA ASP A 146 2.90 21.10 -5.91
C ASP A 146 2.55 20.50 -7.29
N LEU A 147 1.28 20.21 -7.51
CA LEU A 147 0.79 19.56 -8.73
C LEU A 147 0.88 20.44 -9.98
N LEU A 148 1.06 21.76 -9.81
CA LEU A 148 1.19 22.69 -10.94
C LEU A 148 2.65 22.84 -11.40
N THR A 149 3.60 22.90 -10.45
CA THR A 149 5.03 23.09 -10.75
C THR A 149 5.83 21.80 -10.73
N ASN A 150 5.24 20.74 -10.20
CA ASN A 150 5.90 19.46 -9.90
C ASN A 150 7.06 19.59 -8.89
N GLU A 151 7.08 20.66 -8.11
CA GLU A 151 8.05 20.86 -7.04
C GLU A 151 7.66 20.05 -5.79
N ARG A 152 8.65 19.37 -5.21
CA ARG A 152 8.46 18.54 -4.01
C ARG A 152 9.20 19.12 -2.82
N SER A 153 8.44 19.39 -1.74
CA SER A 153 8.99 19.64 -0.41
C SER A 153 9.02 18.33 0.36
N SER A 154 10.21 17.80 0.59
CA SER A 154 10.44 16.55 1.32
C SER A 154 10.72 16.82 2.79
N ASN A 155 10.64 15.78 3.64
CA ASN A 155 11.00 15.81 5.06
C ASN A 155 10.18 16.81 5.89
N LEU A 156 8.89 16.93 5.57
CA LEU A 156 7.96 17.75 6.37
C LEU A 156 7.50 17.06 7.66
N ARG A 157 7.92 15.82 7.90
CA ARG A 157 7.63 15.09 9.13
C ARG A 157 8.22 15.82 10.32
N TYR A 158 7.37 16.05 11.33
CA TYR A 158 7.82 16.62 12.60
C TYR A 158 8.67 15.62 13.38
N ASN A 159 9.79 16.11 13.89
CA ASN A 159 10.63 15.41 14.84
C ASN A 159 10.88 16.35 16.02
N ARG A 160 10.79 15.83 17.24
CA ARG A 160 11.16 16.58 18.44
C ARG A 160 12.67 16.86 18.46
N PRO A 161 13.12 17.88 19.18
CA PRO A 161 14.54 18.15 19.35
C PRO A 161 15.33 16.92 19.80
N GLN A 162 16.62 16.89 19.44
CA GLN A 162 17.51 15.80 19.87
C GLN A 162 17.60 15.76 21.40
N GLY A 163 17.40 14.59 21.99
CA GLY A 163 17.40 14.37 23.43
C GLY A 163 16.00 14.29 24.04
N GLU A 164 14.97 14.66 23.32
CA GLU A 164 13.58 14.45 23.72
C GLU A 164 13.05 13.10 23.21
N GLU A 165 12.04 12.53 23.91
CA GLU A 165 11.35 11.34 23.46
C GLU A 165 10.65 11.61 22.13
N GLN A 166 11.05 10.90 21.08
CA GLN A 166 10.48 11.10 19.74
C GLN A 166 9.03 10.60 19.67
N LEU A 167 8.25 11.13 18.73
CA LEU A 167 6.87 10.72 18.52
C LEU A 167 6.81 9.26 18.04
N ARG A 168 5.79 8.57 18.54
CA ARG A 168 5.41 7.25 18.04
C ARG A 168 4.35 7.42 16.95
N TRP A 169 4.64 6.88 15.78
CA TRP A 169 3.76 6.93 14.63
C TRP A 169 3.11 5.57 14.41
N ASN A 170 1.83 5.56 14.14
CA ASN A 170 1.15 4.34 13.72
C ASN A 170 1.55 4.01 12.28
N TRP A 171 1.31 2.76 11.87
CA TRP A 171 1.48 2.29 10.51
C TRP A 171 0.85 3.27 9.51
N ASN A 172 -0.38 3.69 9.75
CA ASN A 172 -1.13 4.63 8.96
C ASN A 172 -1.39 5.90 9.80
N ALA A 173 -0.61 6.95 9.57
CA ALA A 173 -0.70 8.20 10.32
C ALA A 173 -1.65 9.19 9.63
N PRO A 174 -2.74 9.66 10.27
CA PRO A 174 -3.74 10.47 9.60
C PRO A 174 -3.26 11.87 9.26
N ILE A 175 -3.53 12.30 8.03
CA ILE A 175 -3.34 13.66 7.52
C ILE A 175 -4.72 14.27 7.28
N VAL A 176 -4.98 15.47 7.81
CA VAL A 176 -6.23 16.19 7.61
C VAL A 176 -5.94 17.63 7.23
N ILE A 177 -6.59 18.12 6.17
CA ILE A 177 -6.56 19.55 5.79
C ILE A 177 -7.74 20.24 6.48
N SER A 178 -7.51 21.43 7.04
CA SER A 178 -8.59 22.23 7.60
C SER A 178 -9.59 22.63 6.51
N PRO A 179 -10.90 22.45 6.72
CA PRO A 179 -11.92 22.94 5.79
C PRO A 179 -12.07 24.46 5.79
N HIS A 180 -11.44 25.15 6.73
CA HIS A 180 -11.54 26.62 6.90
C HIS A 180 -10.36 27.37 6.33
N ASP A 181 -9.17 26.74 6.31
CA ASP A 181 -7.94 27.34 5.77
C ASP A 181 -7.05 26.23 5.20
N PRO A 182 -6.84 26.18 3.88
CA PRO A 182 -6.05 25.14 3.22
C PRO A 182 -4.55 25.17 3.56
N ASN A 183 -4.07 26.23 4.20
CA ASN A 183 -2.70 26.30 4.74
C ASN A 183 -2.55 25.53 6.05
N VAL A 184 -3.68 25.28 6.72
CA VAL A 184 -3.70 24.57 8.00
C VAL A 184 -3.89 23.08 7.77
N ILE A 185 -2.90 22.31 8.20
CA ILE A 185 -2.94 20.85 8.16
C ILE A 185 -2.70 20.27 9.55
N TYR A 186 -3.27 19.11 9.77
CA TYR A 186 -3.11 18.30 10.96
C TYR A 186 -2.46 16.98 10.60
N HIS A 187 -1.57 16.52 11.44
CA HIS A 187 -0.94 15.21 11.32
C HIS A 187 -0.86 14.58 12.72
N ALA A 188 -1.08 13.28 12.85
CA ALA A 188 -1.16 12.67 14.16
C ALA A 188 -0.31 11.42 14.32
N GLY A 189 0.51 11.43 15.36
CA GLY A 189 1.13 10.26 15.97
C GLY A 189 0.47 9.98 17.32
N ASN A 190 1.29 9.78 18.35
CA ASN A 190 0.80 9.72 19.75
C ASN A 190 0.43 11.10 20.30
N VAL A 191 0.60 12.15 19.54
CA VAL A 191 0.11 13.52 19.76
C VAL A 191 -0.48 14.06 18.47
N VAL A 192 -1.34 15.06 18.55
CA VAL A 192 -1.85 15.79 17.39
C VAL A 192 -0.97 16.98 17.11
N LEU A 193 -0.55 17.10 15.87
CA LEU A 193 0.26 18.19 15.34
C LEU A 193 -0.60 19.10 14.48
N ARG A 194 -0.35 20.40 14.57
CA ARG A 194 -0.95 21.42 13.71
C ARG A 194 0.14 22.24 13.04
N SER A 195 0.04 22.39 11.72
CA SER A 195 0.81 23.37 10.94
C SER A 195 -0.14 24.44 10.39
N THR A 196 0.29 25.70 10.39
CA THR A 196 -0.39 26.81 9.72
C THR A 196 0.34 27.28 8.46
N HIS A 197 1.40 26.56 8.09
CA HIS A 197 2.30 26.89 6.98
C HIS A 197 2.55 25.67 6.10
N ARG A 198 1.47 24.93 5.75
CA ARG A 198 1.53 23.83 4.78
C ARG A 198 2.55 22.75 5.13
N GLY A 199 2.74 22.46 6.43
CA GLY A 199 3.66 21.43 6.91
C GLY A 199 5.10 21.88 7.15
N GLU A 200 5.44 23.14 6.91
CA GLU A 200 6.82 23.65 7.07
C GLU A 200 7.23 23.79 8.54
N ASN A 201 6.27 24.02 9.42
CA ASN A 201 6.49 24.04 10.87
C ASN A 201 5.25 23.50 11.61
N TRP A 202 5.48 22.97 12.79
CA TRP A 202 4.49 22.23 13.54
C TRP A 202 4.39 22.70 14.98
N THR A 203 3.19 22.60 15.53
CA THR A 203 2.90 22.77 16.95
C THR A 203 2.18 21.55 17.46
N GLU A 204 2.62 20.97 18.57
CA GLU A 204 1.87 19.94 19.31
C GLU A 204 0.68 20.59 19.99
N ILE A 205 -0.52 20.05 19.80
CA ILE A 205 -1.78 20.63 20.31
C ILE A 205 -2.55 19.68 21.22
N SER A 206 -2.01 18.48 21.46
CA SER A 206 -2.56 17.53 22.45
C SER A 206 -1.44 16.82 23.20
#